data_3b067a8a18f43e422778ed8cc15c7053
#
_entry.id   3b067a8a18f43e422778ed8cc15c7053
#
_cell.length_a   1.000
_cell.length_b   1.000
_cell.length_c   1.000
_cell.angle_alpha   90.00
_cell.angle_beta   90.00
_cell.angle_gamma   90.00
#
_symmetry.space_group_name_H-M   'P 1'
#
loop_
_entity.id
_entity.type
_entity.pdbx_description
1 polymer ?
#
loop_
_entity_poly.entity_id
_entity_poly.type
_entity_poly.pdbx_seq_one_letter_code
_entity_poly.pdbx_strand_id
1 'polypeptide(L)'
;MPRNNSDEDINQEILFPLNVDDLGNWDKMQNIRDFLVERGPRKDDDILFPLDNTDRHFNTSRYKSYSRLKKTTMKLGHLADEGYKDWKNISRCPSLHETNKDHIDCMTSWIELERRLRKKKTIDENIQVAINKEREHWKQVLKRIIAVVQRIAKNNLALRGDNEKLYVENNGIFLQLIEMIAEFDPIMEEHLRRVQERQIHYTYLGPKIQNELIQMLAAEVSSSIVAKIKHAKYFTVILDCTPDASHEEQMSLVIRYVDDSKNAIAVEEFWIGFLKVNETSGLGLFTELKNILNNLELDIDNIRGQGYDNGSNMKGKYKGV
;
A
#
# COMPACT_ATOMS: atom_id res chain seq x y z
N MET A 1 -6.80 19.52 32.04
CA MET A 1 -6.14 18.33 31.51
C MET A 1 -5.63 18.68 30.13
N PRO A 2 -4.33 18.71 29.86
CA PRO A 2 -3.78 19.12 28.57
C PRO A 2 -3.86 17.97 27.58
N ARG A 3 -4.22 18.32 26.34
CA ARG A 3 -4.19 17.44 25.17
C ARG A 3 -2.72 17.26 24.74
N ASN A 4 -2.23 16.03 24.76
CA ASN A 4 -0.97 15.67 24.12
C ASN A 4 -1.22 15.51 22.61
N ASN A 5 -0.76 16.48 21.85
CA ASN A 5 -0.45 16.30 20.43
C ASN A 5 0.97 15.73 20.36
N SER A 6 1.10 14.48 20.04
CA SER A 6 2.35 13.90 19.56
C SER A 6 2.20 13.67 18.07
N ASP A 7 2.46 14.72 17.28
CA ASP A 7 2.86 14.59 15.90
C ASP A 7 4.28 13.99 15.91
N GLU A 8 4.36 12.67 15.84
CA GLU A 8 5.60 12.00 15.47
C GLU A 8 5.84 12.25 13.98
N ASP A 9 6.63 13.29 13.70
CA ASP A 9 7.35 13.42 12.45
C ASP A 9 8.21 12.17 12.25
N ILE A 10 7.71 11.22 11.45
CA ILE A 10 8.51 10.12 10.93
C ILE A 10 9.46 10.73 9.91
N ASN A 11 10.59 11.25 10.38
CA ASN A 11 11.79 11.47 9.59
C ASN A 11 12.24 10.09 9.07
N GLN A 12 11.72 9.68 7.91
CA GLN A 12 12.35 8.62 7.14
C GLN A 12 13.71 9.16 6.69
N GLU A 13 14.76 8.87 7.47
CA GLU A 13 16.12 8.95 6.97
C GLU A 13 16.20 8.08 5.71
N ILE A 14 16.34 8.73 4.56
CA ILE A 14 16.62 8.05 3.30
C ILE A 14 18.02 7.45 3.45
N LEU A 15 18.07 6.18 3.80
CA LEU A 15 19.33 5.42 3.96
C LEU A 15 19.88 5.18 2.55
N PHE A 16 20.82 6.02 2.12
CA PHE A 16 21.57 5.73 0.90
C PHE A 16 22.58 4.61 1.20
N PRO A 17 22.57 3.51 0.44
CA PRO A 17 23.48 2.36 0.67
C PRO A 17 24.95 2.65 0.37
N LEU A 18 25.25 3.81 -0.23
CA LEU A 18 26.58 4.24 -0.63
C LEU A 18 26.91 5.57 0.08
N ASN A 19 28.21 5.80 0.34
CA ASN A 19 28.67 7.05 0.93
C ASN A 19 28.37 8.23 0.00
N VAL A 20 27.44 9.09 0.41
CA VAL A 20 26.97 10.28 -0.33
C VAL A 20 28.06 11.36 -0.44
N ASP A 21 29.01 11.36 0.47
CA ASP A 21 30.13 12.32 0.50
C ASP A 21 31.23 11.96 -0.51
N ASP A 22 31.20 10.73 -1.03
CA ASP A 22 32.12 10.28 -2.08
C ASP A 22 31.54 10.57 -3.48
N LEU A 23 32.16 11.48 -4.20
CA LEU A 23 31.76 11.88 -5.55
C LEU A 23 31.76 10.71 -6.57
N GLY A 24 32.62 9.71 -6.39
CA GLY A 24 32.67 8.52 -7.25
C GLY A 24 31.41 7.64 -7.17
N ASN A 25 30.57 7.84 -6.17
CA ASN A 25 29.33 7.11 -5.98
C ASN A 25 28.10 7.82 -6.58
N TRP A 26 28.20 9.08 -7.00
CA TRP A 26 27.07 9.87 -7.44
C TRP A 26 26.39 9.34 -8.71
N ASP A 27 27.18 8.81 -9.65
CA ASP A 27 26.65 8.21 -10.88
C ASP A 27 25.86 6.92 -10.63
N LYS A 28 26.07 6.28 -9.47
CA LYS A 28 25.41 5.04 -9.07
C LYS A 28 24.13 5.26 -8.27
N MET A 29 23.86 6.50 -7.88
CA MET A 29 22.71 6.87 -7.04
C MET A 29 21.64 7.58 -7.87
N GLN A 30 20.44 7.01 -7.94
CA GLN A 30 19.30 7.67 -8.58
C GLN A 30 18.71 8.74 -7.66
N ASN A 31 18.30 9.88 -8.24
CA ASN A 31 17.62 10.99 -7.56
C ASN A 31 18.43 11.71 -6.45
N ILE A 32 19.76 11.58 -6.46
CA ILE A 32 20.62 12.21 -5.45
C ILE A 32 20.75 13.73 -5.60
N ARG A 33 20.45 14.27 -6.79
CA ARG A 33 20.67 15.67 -7.12
C ARG A 33 19.95 16.63 -6.17
N ASP A 34 18.66 16.38 -5.93
CA ASP A 34 17.83 17.27 -5.09
C ASP A 34 18.30 17.22 -3.64
N PHE A 35 18.62 16.03 -3.13
CA PHE A 35 19.20 15.83 -1.81
C PHE A 35 20.55 16.59 -1.64
N LEU A 36 21.43 16.52 -2.64
CA LEU A 36 22.74 17.21 -2.58
C LEU A 36 22.58 18.73 -2.62
N VAL A 37 21.57 19.24 -3.35
CA VAL A 37 21.27 20.66 -3.41
C VAL A 37 20.72 21.15 -2.08
N GLU A 38 19.82 20.42 -1.44
CA GLU A 38 19.26 20.76 -0.13
C GLU A 38 20.30 20.73 0.98
N ARG A 39 21.10 19.66 1.02
CA ARG A 39 22.16 19.47 2.02
C ARG A 39 23.29 20.49 1.86
N GLY A 40 23.58 20.88 0.64
CA GLY A 40 24.74 21.70 0.30
C GLY A 40 26.08 20.96 0.47
N PRO A 41 27.22 21.60 0.20
CA PRO A 41 28.52 20.99 0.35
C PRO A 41 28.90 20.85 1.82
N ARG A 42 29.41 19.66 2.19
CA ARG A 42 30.01 19.45 3.51
C ARG A 42 31.28 20.27 3.61
N LYS A 43 31.48 20.95 4.71
CA LYS A 43 32.70 21.66 5.07
C LYS A 43 33.36 20.87 6.18
N ASP A 44 34.50 20.31 5.89
CA ASP A 44 35.38 19.74 6.91
C ASP A 44 36.44 20.80 7.20
N ASP A 45 36.22 21.57 8.26
CA ASP A 45 37.13 22.66 8.68
C ASP A 45 38.39 22.12 9.39
N ASP A 46 38.39 20.82 9.75
CA ASP A 46 39.44 20.16 10.53
C ASP A 46 40.43 19.31 9.70
N ILE A 47 40.38 19.39 8.38
CA ILE A 47 41.28 18.61 7.53
C ILE A 47 42.68 19.23 7.54
N LEU A 48 43.68 18.49 8.01
CA LEU A 48 45.10 18.78 7.82
C LEU A 48 45.52 18.39 6.40
N PHE A 49 45.70 19.37 5.55
CA PHE A 49 46.18 19.13 4.19
C PHE A 49 47.68 18.83 4.16
N PRO A 50 48.11 17.81 3.40
CA PRO A 50 49.50 17.50 3.27
C PRO A 50 50.31 18.67 2.63
N LEU A 51 51.57 18.79 3.03
CA LEU A 51 52.49 19.74 2.43
C LEU A 51 52.89 19.26 1.03
N ASP A 52 53.12 20.22 0.12
CA ASP A 52 53.73 19.92 -1.18
C ASP A 52 55.26 19.79 -1.06
N ASN A 53 55.93 19.44 -2.15
CA ASN A 53 57.38 19.28 -2.21
C ASN A 53 58.17 20.58 -1.95
N THR A 54 57.50 21.69 -1.66
CA THR A 54 58.07 23.01 -1.36
C THR A 54 57.55 23.57 0.00
N ASP A 55 57.13 22.66 0.90
CA ASP A 55 56.64 22.94 2.26
C ASP A 55 55.43 23.90 2.31
N ARG A 56 54.61 23.87 1.27
CA ARG A 56 53.33 24.65 1.24
C ARG A 56 52.15 23.72 1.44
N HIS A 57 51.16 24.20 2.15
CA HIS A 57 49.89 23.48 2.35
C HIS A 57 48.68 24.27 1.84
N PHE A 58 47.58 23.61 1.61
CA PHE A 58 46.34 24.22 1.23
C PHE A 58 45.81 25.09 2.37
N ASN A 59 45.52 26.36 2.08
CA ASN A 59 44.95 27.27 3.06
C ASN A 59 43.43 27.17 3.05
N THR A 60 42.85 26.91 4.22
CA THR A 60 41.39 26.77 4.43
C THR A 60 40.59 27.98 3.97
N SER A 61 41.21 29.21 3.95
CA SER A 61 40.57 30.41 3.41
C SER A 61 40.19 30.28 1.93
N ARG A 62 40.83 29.38 1.19
CA ARG A 62 40.56 29.07 -0.23
C ARG A 62 39.54 27.97 -0.43
N TYR A 63 39.09 27.35 0.64
CA TYR A 63 38.14 26.22 0.57
C TYR A 63 36.81 26.62 -0.10
N LYS A 64 36.34 27.84 0.10
CA LYS A 64 35.13 28.37 -0.55
C LYS A 64 35.22 28.38 -2.07
N SER A 65 36.37 28.72 -2.62
CA SER A 65 36.61 28.72 -4.09
C SER A 65 36.67 27.28 -4.62
N TYR A 66 37.29 26.37 -3.88
CA TYR A 66 37.34 24.94 -4.25
C TYR A 66 35.98 24.23 -4.16
N SER A 67 35.19 24.53 -3.16
CA SER A 67 33.85 23.98 -3.03
C SER A 67 32.90 24.41 -4.15
N ARG A 68 33.12 25.65 -4.68
CA ARG A 68 32.41 26.12 -5.88
C ARG A 68 32.83 25.39 -7.14
N LEU A 69 34.12 25.04 -7.29
CA LEU A 69 34.63 24.25 -8.40
C LEU A 69 33.98 22.83 -8.44
N LYS A 70 33.83 22.17 -7.30
CA LYS A 70 33.14 20.87 -7.21
C LYS A 70 31.67 20.92 -7.62
N LYS A 71 30.96 22.01 -7.36
CA LYS A 71 29.54 22.15 -7.71
C LYS A 71 29.28 22.24 -9.23
N THR A 72 30.26 22.58 -10.03
CA THR A 72 30.07 22.86 -11.46
C THR A 72 30.50 21.72 -12.39
N THR A 73 31.24 20.73 -11.91
CA THR A 73 31.69 19.62 -12.74
C THR A 73 30.67 18.47 -12.74
N MET A 74 29.58 18.63 -13.47
CA MET A 74 28.74 17.49 -13.88
C MET A 74 29.35 16.66 -15.02
N LYS A 75 30.41 17.15 -15.67
CA LYS A 75 31.30 16.34 -16.51
C LYS A 75 32.56 16.11 -15.71
N LEU A 76 32.84 14.85 -15.41
CA LEU A 76 34.09 14.38 -14.81
C LEU A 76 35.27 14.97 -15.58
N GLY A 77 35.82 16.10 -15.11
CA GLY A 77 37.04 16.67 -15.60
C GLY A 77 38.18 16.28 -14.67
N HIS A 78 39.41 16.38 -15.12
CA HIS A 78 40.63 16.05 -14.34
C HIS A 78 40.63 16.57 -12.90
N LEU A 79 39.90 17.67 -12.62
CA LEU A 79 39.76 18.26 -11.28
C LEU A 79 38.89 17.42 -10.33
N ALA A 80 37.96 16.62 -10.84
CA ALA A 80 37.06 15.79 -10.03
C ALA A 80 37.68 14.41 -9.72
N ASP A 81 38.47 13.85 -10.66
CA ASP A 81 39.06 12.52 -10.55
C ASP A 81 40.45 12.52 -9.91
N GLU A 82 41.35 13.37 -10.40
CA GLU A 82 42.74 13.37 -9.98
C GLU A 82 43.11 14.48 -9.00
N GLY A 83 42.16 15.43 -8.79
CA GLY A 83 42.42 16.65 -8.04
C GLY A 83 43.32 17.65 -8.77
N TYR A 84 43.61 18.76 -8.12
CA TYR A 84 44.45 19.81 -8.67
C TYR A 84 45.87 19.71 -8.10
N LYS A 85 46.86 19.51 -8.96
CA LYS A 85 48.28 19.29 -8.58
C LYS A 85 49.16 20.55 -8.78
N ASP A 86 48.69 21.53 -9.55
CA ASP A 86 49.49 22.75 -9.85
C ASP A 86 49.21 23.88 -8.84
N TRP A 87 49.81 23.74 -7.66
CA TRP A 87 49.68 24.71 -6.58
C TRP A 87 50.24 26.09 -6.91
N LYS A 88 51.17 26.21 -7.89
CA LYS A 88 51.74 27.48 -8.32
C LYS A 88 50.71 28.37 -9.00
N ASN A 89 49.76 27.79 -9.74
CA ASN A 89 48.74 28.50 -10.50
C ASN A 89 47.35 28.46 -9.82
N ILE A 90 47.28 28.02 -8.58
CA ILE A 90 46.01 27.83 -7.85
C ILE A 90 45.14 29.08 -7.77
N SER A 91 45.72 30.30 -7.75
CA SER A 91 44.97 31.56 -7.72
C SER A 91 44.35 31.89 -9.09
N ARG A 92 45.04 31.56 -10.18
CA ARG A 92 44.60 31.87 -11.54
C ARG A 92 43.58 30.89 -12.06
N CYS A 93 43.75 29.61 -11.79
CA CYS A 93 42.88 28.57 -12.29
C CYS A 93 41.42 28.69 -11.77
N PRO A 94 41.15 28.88 -10.45
CA PRO A 94 39.80 29.16 -9.95
C PRO A 94 39.19 30.40 -10.56
N SER A 95 39.95 31.48 -10.70
CA SER A 95 39.41 32.74 -11.25
C SER A 95 38.98 32.59 -12.72
N LEU A 96 39.77 31.90 -13.53
CA LEU A 96 39.42 31.57 -14.92
C LEU A 96 38.20 30.64 -15.00
N HIS A 97 38.10 29.66 -14.09
CA HIS A 97 36.95 28.76 -14.02
C HIS A 97 35.68 29.51 -13.60
N GLU A 98 35.73 30.37 -12.60
CA GLU A 98 34.58 31.17 -12.13
C GLU A 98 34.05 32.14 -13.20
N THR A 99 34.86 32.58 -14.13
CA THR A 99 34.48 33.45 -15.26
C THR A 99 34.05 32.65 -16.51
N ASN A 100 34.21 31.33 -16.50
CA ASN A 100 33.81 30.51 -17.62
C ASN A 100 32.28 30.47 -17.74
N LYS A 101 31.76 30.58 -18.97
CA LYS A 101 30.32 30.56 -19.26
C LYS A 101 29.66 29.30 -18.72
N ASP A 102 30.26 28.12 -18.94
CA ASP A 102 29.71 26.85 -18.46
C ASP A 102 29.58 26.81 -16.93
N HIS A 103 30.57 27.41 -16.23
CA HIS A 103 30.48 27.56 -14.77
C HIS A 103 29.31 28.43 -14.34
N ILE A 104 29.16 29.59 -14.98
CA ILE A 104 28.10 30.56 -14.68
C ILE A 104 26.73 29.91 -14.94
N ASP A 105 26.54 29.23 -16.06
CA ASP A 105 25.29 28.56 -16.43
C ASP A 105 24.95 27.45 -15.43
N CYS A 106 25.92 26.61 -15.05
CA CYS A 106 25.74 25.57 -14.03
C CYS A 106 25.41 26.14 -12.65
N MET A 107 26.11 27.20 -12.22
CA MET A 107 25.84 27.86 -10.93
C MET A 107 24.47 28.51 -10.91
N THR A 108 24.06 29.16 -12.00
CA THR A 108 22.73 29.75 -12.12
C THR A 108 21.64 28.64 -12.00
N SER A 109 21.80 27.55 -12.73
CA SER A 109 20.89 26.41 -12.65
C SER A 109 20.82 25.81 -11.25
N TRP A 110 21.97 25.72 -10.57
CA TRP A 110 22.05 25.22 -9.19
C TRP A 110 21.29 26.13 -8.21
N ILE A 111 21.56 27.44 -8.26
CA ILE A 111 20.91 28.41 -7.38
C ILE A 111 19.41 28.46 -7.62
N GLU A 112 18.99 28.35 -8.88
CA GLU A 112 17.57 28.30 -9.21
C GLU A 112 16.90 27.04 -8.67
N LEU A 113 17.54 25.86 -8.79
CA LEU A 113 17.05 24.63 -8.22
C LEU A 113 16.96 24.72 -6.68
N GLU A 114 18.03 25.20 -6.02
CA GLU A 114 18.03 25.43 -4.57
C GLU A 114 16.87 26.35 -4.13
N ARG A 115 16.61 27.42 -4.89
CA ARG A 115 15.48 28.33 -4.62
C ARG A 115 14.13 27.63 -4.77
N ARG A 116 13.98 26.77 -5.79
CA ARG A 116 12.75 26.00 -6.02
C ARG A 116 12.51 24.96 -4.92
N LEU A 117 13.55 24.24 -4.51
CA LEU A 117 13.51 23.29 -3.40
C LEU A 117 13.10 23.98 -2.10
N ARG A 118 13.78 25.09 -1.73
CA ARG A 118 13.43 25.86 -0.52
C ARG A 118 12.00 26.42 -0.53
N LYS A 119 11.46 26.73 -1.70
CA LYS A 119 10.08 27.24 -1.87
C LYS A 119 9.07 26.13 -2.07
N LYS A 120 9.49 24.87 -2.02
CA LYS A 120 8.63 23.73 -2.32
C LYS A 120 7.87 23.89 -3.64
N LYS A 121 8.56 24.30 -4.70
CA LYS A 121 8.03 24.58 -6.04
C LYS A 121 8.74 23.81 -7.14
N THR A 122 9.22 22.61 -6.85
CA THR A 122 9.78 21.72 -7.87
C THR A 122 8.65 21.08 -8.68
N ILE A 123 8.93 20.73 -9.93
CA ILE A 123 7.98 20.01 -10.78
C ILE A 123 7.62 18.67 -10.11
N ASP A 124 8.61 17.98 -9.55
CA ASP A 124 8.41 16.68 -8.86
C ASP A 124 7.51 16.83 -7.65
N GLU A 125 7.63 17.89 -6.87
CA GLU A 125 6.76 18.13 -5.73
C GLU A 125 5.33 18.46 -6.15
N ASN A 126 5.13 19.27 -7.18
CA ASN A 126 3.80 19.51 -7.73
C ASN A 126 3.15 18.23 -8.27
N ILE A 127 3.93 17.38 -8.94
CA ILE A 127 3.48 16.06 -9.39
C ILE A 127 3.13 15.19 -8.19
N GLN A 128 3.97 15.15 -7.16
CA GLN A 128 3.71 14.37 -5.94
C GLN A 128 2.45 14.84 -5.21
N VAL A 129 2.23 16.14 -5.11
CA VAL A 129 1.01 16.72 -4.54
C VAL A 129 -0.22 16.31 -5.36
N ALA A 130 -0.13 16.36 -6.70
CA ALA A 130 -1.22 15.92 -7.58
C ALA A 130 -1.50 14.41 -7.42
N ILE A 131 -0.46 13.57 -7.35
CA ILE A 131 -0.59 12.13 -7.11
C ILE A 131 -1.23 11.87 -5.75
N ASN A 132 -0.82 12.56 -4.70
CA ASN A 132 -1.37 12.38 -3.37
C ASN A 132 -2.84 12.83 -3.29
N LYS A 133 -3.19 13.92 -3.95
CA LYS A 133 -4.59 14.38 -4.07
C LYS A 133 -5.45 13.36 -4.78
N GLU A 134 -4.96 12.80 -5.89
CA GLU A 134 -5.69 11.78 -6.65
C GLU A 134 -5.82 10.48 -5.86
N ARG A 135 -4.76 10.05 -5.15
CA ARG A 135 -4.79 8.90 -4.24
C ARG A 135 -5.84 9.08 -3.14
N GLU A 136 -5.88 10.25 -2.52
CA GLU A 136 -6.86 10.53 -1.47
C GLU A 136 -8.29 10.55 -2.03
N HIS A 137 -8.51 11.13 -3.21
CA HIS A 137 -9.79 11.06 -3.89
C HIS A 137 -10.26 9.60 -4.07
N TRP A 138 -9.41 8.73 -4.65
CA TRP A 138 -9.74 7.32 -4.83
C TRP A 138 -9.99 6.57 -3.53
N LYS A 139 -9.22 6.83 -2.50
CA LYS A 139 -9.43 6.27 -1.17
C LYS A 139 -10.81 6.65 -0.62
N GLN A 140 -11.20 7.90 -0.78
CA GLN A 140 -12.50 8.40 -0.33
C GLN A 140 -13.66 7.81 -1.15
N VAL A 141 -13.52 7.65 -2.46
CA VAL A 141 -14.49 6.98 -3.33
C VAL A 141 -14.66 5.51 -2.90
N LEU A 142 -13.56 4.76 -2.79
CA LEU A 142 -13.60 3.35 -2.38
C LEU A 142 -14.22 3.15 -1.00
N LYS A 143 -13.95 4.04 -0.04
CA LYS A 143 -14.58 3.99 1.29
C LYS A 143 -16.10 4.04 1.21
N ARG A 144 -16.66 4.86 0.33
CA ARG A 144 -18.11 4.97 0.13
C ARG A 144 -18.68 3.75 -0.56
N ILE A 145 -18.01 3.27 -1.61
CA ILE A 145 -18.39 2.05 -2.33
C ILE A 145 -18.43 0.86 -1.38
N ILE A 146 -17.39 0.67 -0.55
CA ILE A 146 -17.33 -0.40 0.45
C ILE A 146 -18.49 -0.27 1.45
N ALA A 147 -18.79 0.93 1.93
CA ALA A 147 -19.90 1.16 2.86
C ALA A 147 -21.25 0.79 2.23
N VAL A 148 -21.46 1.09 0.95
CA VAL A 148 -22.66 0.70 0.21
C VAL A 148 -22.75 -0.83 0.08
N VAL A 149 -21.67 -1.49 -0.34
CA VAL A 149 -21.63 -2.96 -0.44
C VAL A 149 -21.94 -3.63 0.91
N GLN A 150 -21.31 -3.16 1.99
CA GLN A 150 -21.57 -3.67 3.33
C GLN A 150 -23.04 -3.47 3.76
N ARG A 151 -23.64 -2.34 3.42
CA ARG A 151 -25.05 -2.07 3.77
C ARG A 151 -26.00 -2.99 3.02
N ILE A 152 -25.77 -3.20 1.73
CA ILE A 152 -26.56 -4.08 0.87
C ILE A 152 -26.43 -5.53 1.38
N ALA A 153 -25.20 -6.00 1.61
CA ALA A 153 -24.92 -7.34 2.11
C ALA A 153 -25.59 -7.60 3.48
N LYS A 154 -25.49 -6.64 4.40
CA LYS A 154 -26.12 -6.76 5.74
C LYS A 154 -27.62 -6.90 5.70
N ASN A 155 -28.26 -6.40 4.67
CA ASN A 155 -29.73 -6.47 4.50
C ASN A 155 -30.17 -7.55 3.51
N ASN A 156 -29.26 -8.44 3.05
CA ASN A 156 -29.55 -9.50 2.08
C ASN A 156 -30.23 -8.99 0.79
N LEU A 157 -29.80 -7.79 0.32
CA LEU A 157 -30.35 -7.19 -0.89
C LEU A 157 -29.47 -7.54 -2.11
N ALA A 158 -30.11 -7.68 -3.27
CA ALA A 158 -29.38 -7.87 -4.53
C ALA A 158 -28.63 -6.59 -4.91
N LEU A 159 -27.34 -6.71 -5.30
CA LEU A 159 -26.55 -5.57 -5.72
C LEU A 159 -26.97 -5.07 -7.10
N ARG A 160 -27.26 -5.97 -8.02
CA ARG A 160 -27.43 -5.71 -9.45
C ARG A 160 -28.88 -5.69 -9.86
N GLY A 161 -29.17 -4.96 -10.91
CA GLY A 161 -30.41 -4.98 -11.66
C GLY A 161 -30.21 -5.47 -13.10
N ASP A 162 -31.15 -5.19 -13.94
CA ASP A 162 -31.11 -5.57 -15.37
C ASP A 162 -30.17 -4.68 -16.20
N ASN A 163 -29.89 -3.49 -15.70
CA ASN A 163 -29.01 -2.50 -16.34
C ASN A 163 -27.78 -2.21 -15.50
N GLU A 164 -26.64 -1.99 -16.16
CA GLU A 164 -25.36 -1.66 -15.52
C GLU A 164 -24.94 -0.18 -15.77
N LYS A 165 -25.87 0.66 -16.21
CA LYS A 165 -25.61 2.06 -16.53
C LYS A 165 -26.16 2.99 -15.45
N LEU A 166 -25.41 4.05 -15.17
CA LEU A 166 -25.84 5.10 -14.26
C LEU A 166 -27.08 5.83 -14.80
N TYR A 167 -27.97 6.22 -13.90
CA TYR A 167 -29.18 7.02 -14.16
C TYR A 167 -30.16 6.35 -15.14
N VAL A 168 -30.15 5.03 -15.18
CA VAL A 168 -31.11 4.22 -15.96
C VAL A 168 -31.98 3.44 -14.99
N GLU A 169 -33.27 3.29 -15.30
CA GLU A 169 -34.17 2.47 -14.50
C GLU A 169 -33.69 1.02 -14.40
N ASN A 170 -33.94 0.38 -13.27
CA ASN A 170 -33.55 -0.99 -12.96
C ASN A 170 -32.03 -1.27 -13.04
N ASN A 171 -31.21 -0.29 -12.69
CA ASN A 171 -29.75 -0.43 -12.65
C ASN A 171 -29.22 -1.09 -11.35
N GLY A 172 -30.11 -1.55 -10.48
CA GLY A 172 -29.78 -2.25 -9.25
C GLY A 172 -29.52 -1.35 -8.06
N ILE A 173 -29.71 -1.90 -6.87
CA ILE A 173 -29.65 -1.14 -5.61
C ILE A 173 -28.27 -0.51 -5.40
N PHE A 174 -27.21 -1.20 -5.85
CA PHE A 174 -25.85 -0.67 -5.72
C PHE A 174 -25.69 0.69 -6.43
N LEU A 175 -26.03 0.76 -7.73
CA LEU A 175 -25.90 2.00 -8.49
C LEU A 175 -26.86 3.07 -7.99
N GLN A 176 -28.10 2.72 -7.63
CA GLN A 176 -29.07 3.67 -7.07
C GLN A 176 -28.58 4.32 -5.78
N LEU A 177 -27.96 3.54 -4.87
CA LEU A 177 -27.36 4.09 -3.64
C LEU A 177 -26.15 4.98 -3.92
N ILE A 178 -25.32 4.61 -4.91
CA ILE A 178 -24.20 5.44 -5.34
C ILE A 178 -24.68 6.78 -5.91
N GLU A 179 -25.71 6.76 -6.75
CA GLU A 179 -26.36 7.96 -7.31
C GLU A 179 -26.97 8.83 -6.20
N MET A 180 -27.69 8.22 -5.28
CA MET A 180 -28.26 8.93 -4.13
C MET A 180 -27.18 9.59 -3.26
N ILE A 181 -26.08 8.91 -3.01
CA ILE A 181 -24.96 9.50 -2.24
C ILE A 181 -24.38 10.71 -2.99
N ALA A 182 -24.27 10.64 -4.31
CA ALA A 182 -23.71 11.72 -5.11
C ALA A 182 -24.55 13.01 -5.07
N GLU A 183 -25.83 12.93 -4.75
CA GLU A 183 -26.69 14.11 -4.56
C GLU A 183 -26.26 14.98 -3.35
N PHE A 184 -25.60 14.39 -2.36
CA PHE A 184 -25.26 15.04 -1.09
C PHE A 184 -23.76 15.06 -0.79
N ASP A 185 -22.95 14.30 -1.54
CA ASP A 185 -21.51 14.11 -1.29
C ASP A 185 -20.67 14.58 -2.49
N PRO A 186 -19.94 15.69 -2.36
CA PRO A 186 -19.19 16.27 -3.48
C PRO A 186 -18.07 15.37 -4.01
N ILE A 187 -17.59 14.39 -3.23
CA ILE A 187 -16.55 13.46 -3.70
C ILE A 187 -17.18 12.45 -4.65
N MET A 188 -18.34 11.93 -4.32
CA MET A 188 -19.04 10.97 -5.17
C MET A 188 -19.65 11.66 -6.39
N GLU A 189 -20.18 12.87 -6.24
CA GLU A 189 -20.64 13.71 -7.35
C GLU A 189 -19.53 13.91 -8.38
N GLU A 190 -18.35 14.35 -7.95
CA GLU A 190 -17.17 14.54 -8.82
C GLU A 190 -16.74 13.23 -9.47
N HIS A 191 -16.80 12.11 -8.72
CA HIS A 191 -16.47 10.80 -9.27
C HIS A 191 -17.46 10.41 -10.39
N LEU A 192 -18.76 10.53 -10.19
CA LEU A 192 -19.77 10.23 -11.20
C LEU A 192 -19.68 11.16 -12.40
N ARG A 193 -19.39 12.44 -12.19
CA ARG A 193 -19.12 13.39 -13.26
C ARG A 193 -17.96 12.93 -14.14
N ARG A 194 -16.81 12.53 -13.53
CA ARG A 194 -15.66 12.00 -14.26
C ARG A 194 -15.98 10.72 -15.05
N VAL A 195 -16.84 9.87 -14.51
CA VAL A 195 -17.32 8.66 -15.20
C VAL A 195 -18.14 9.02 -16.43
N GLN A 196 -19.11 9.93 -16.28
CA GLN A 196 -19.98 10.38 -17.38
C GLN A 196 -19.18 11.07 -18.51
N GLU A 197 -18.24 11.91 -18.15
CA GLU A 197 -17.35 12.63 -19.07
C GLU A 197 -16.23 11.74 -19.65
N ARG A 198 -16.17 10.44 -19.28
CA ARG A 198 -15.15 9.48 -19.71
C ARG A 198 -13.71 9.92 -19.40
N GLN A 199 -13.52 10.69 -18.32
CA GLN A 199 -12.20 11.12 -17.88
C GLN A 199 -11.40 10.01 -17.22
N ILE A 200 -12.06 8.96 -16.76
CA ILE A 200 -11.46 7.82 -16.07
C ILE A 200 -11.88 6.50 -16.72
N HIS A 201 -10.94 5.57 -16.84
CA HIS A 201 -11.21 4.23 -17.39
C HIS A 201 -11.71 3.25 -16.32
N TYR A 202 -11.20 3.34 -15.11
CA TYR A 202 -11.56 2.47 -13.98
C TYR A 202 -12.57 3.18 -13.10
N THR A 203 -13.84 2.81 -13.22
CA THR A 203 -14.93 3.48 -12.51
C THR A 203 -15.18 2.93 -11.11
N TYR A 204 -14.73 1.70 -10.83
CA TYR A 204 -15.05 0.90 -9.63
C TYR A 204 -16.54 0.64 -9.40
N LEU A 205 -17.38 0.88 -10.42
CA LEU A 205 -18.82 0.67 -10.35
C LEU A 205 -19.30 -0.58 -11.08
N GLY A 206 -18.45 -1.16 -11.93
CA GLY A 206 -18.80 -2.32 -12.75
C GLY A 206 -18.86 -3.64 -11.97
N PRO A 207 -19.55 -4.67 -12.52
CA PRO A 207 -19.77 -5.95 -11.84
C PRO A 207 -18.49 -6.69 -11.44
N LYS A 208 -17.45 -6.59 -12.25
CA LYS A 208 -16.16 -7.23 -11.95
C LYS A 208 -15.57 -6.70 -10.66
N ILE A 209 -15.52 -5.37 -10.50
CA ILE A 209 -14.99 -4.73 -9.29
C ILE A 209 -15.89 -4.99 -8.08
N GLN A 210 -17.22 -4.98 -8.27
CA GLN A 210 -18.15 -5.38 -7.21
C GLN A 210 -17.83 -6.76 -6.69
N ASN A 211 -17.61 -7.75 -7.58
CA ASN A 211 -17.24 -9.10 -7.18
C ASN A 211 -15.90 -9.15 -6.44
N GLU A 212 -14.87 -8.44 -6.92
CA GLU A 212 -13.57 -8.33 -6.26
C GLU A 212 -13.71 -7.75 -4.85
N LEU A 213 -14.47 -6.67 -4.68
CA LEU A 213 -14.71 -6.06 -3.37
C LEU A 213 -15.47 -7.00 -2.43
N ILE A 214 -16.48 -7.71 -2.93
CA ILE A 214 -17.23 -8.70 -2.14
C ILE A 214 -16.30 -9.81 -1.69
N GLN A 215 -15.47 -10.36 -2.58
CA GLN A 215 -14.51 -11.41 -2.25
C GLN A 215 -13.49 -10.94 -1.21
N MET A 216 -12.96 -9.71 -1.35
CA MET A 216 -12.03 -9.15 -0.37
C MET A 216 -12.68 -8.99 1.01
N LEU A 217 -13.89 -8.44 1.06
CA LEU A 217 -14.63 -8.28 2.30
C LEU A 217 -14.98 -9.62 2.95
N ALA A 218 -15.40 -10.61 2.13
CA ALA A 218 -15.70 -11.96 2.61
C ALA A 218 -14.46 -12.65 3.15
N ALA A 219 -13.30 -12.53 2.48
CA ALA A 219 -12.03 -13.07 2.95
C ALA A 219 -11.61 -12.47 4.29
N GLU A 220 -11.76 -11.16 4.48
CA GLU A 220 -11.44 -10.49 5.76
C GLU A 220 -12.37 -10.97 6.90
N VAL A 221 -13.67 -11.07 6.63
CA VAL A 221 -14.63 -11.60 7.60
C VAL A 221 -14.29 -13.06 7.96
N SER A 222 -14.03 -13.92 6.96
CA SER A 222 -13.64 -15.31 7.15
C SER A 222 -12.34 -15.42 7.98
N SER A 223 -11.32 -14.64 7.65
CA SER A 223 -10.06 -14.60 8.41
C SER A 223 -10.27 -14.20 9.87
N SER A 224 -11.13 -13.20 10.11
CA SER A 224 -11.49 -12.77 11.47
C SER A 224 -12.21 -13.86 12.25
N ILE A 225 -13.14 -14.58 11.61
CA ILE A 225 -13.85 -15.72 12.23
C ILE A 225 -12.87 -16.85 12.57
N VAL A 226 -12.04 -17.25 11.61
CA VAL A 226 -11.03 -18.31 11.81
C VAL A 226 -10.04 -17.96 12.92
N ALA A 227 -9.60 -16.70 13.00
CA ALA A 227 -8.73 -16.25 14.08
C ALA A 227 -9.37 -16.43 15.47
N LYS A 228 -10.67 -16.14 15.60
CA LYS A 228 -11.42 -16.34 16.84
C LYS A 228 -11.56 -17.83 17.18
N ILE A 229 -11.85 -18.69 16.20
CA ILE A 229 -11.94 -20.14 16.40
C ILE A 229 -10.58 -20.69 16.84
N LYS A 230 -9.47 -20.26 16.22
CA LYS A 230 -8.11 -20.65 16.62
C LYS A 230 -7.80 -20.21 18.07
N HIS A 231 -8.23 -19.01 18.44
CA HIS A 231 -8.07 -18.52 19.82
C HIS A 231 -8.83 -19.37 20.85
N ALA A 232 -10.07 -19.74 20.53
CA ALA A 232 -10.89 -20.62 21.38
C ALA A 232 -10.34 -22.03 21.46
N LYS A 233 -9.50 -22.45 20.50
CA LYS A 233 -8.88 -23.77 20.36
C LYS A 233 -9.89 -24.89 20.11
N TYR A 234 -10.89 -25.09 20.99
CA TYR A 234 -11.88 -26.16 20.88
C TYR A 234 -13.15 -25.68 20.21
N PHE A 235 -13.66 -26.47 19.27
CA PHE A 235 -14.86 -26.14 18.50
C PHE A 235 -15.71 -27.38 18.19
N THR A 236 -16.93 -27.15 17.75
CA THR A 236 -17.89 -28.16 17.29
C THR A 236 -18.23 -27.85 15.84
N VAL A 237 -18.33 -28.86 15.00
CA VAL A 237 -18.79 -28.77 13.62
C VAL A 237 -20.28 -29.14 13.53
N ILE A 238 -21.04 -28.36 12.74
CA ILE A 238 -22.44 -28.63 12.44
C ILE A 238 -22.56 -28.71 10.93
N LEU A 239 -23.05 -29.83 10.43
CA LEU A 239 -23.12 -30.16 9.02
C LEU A 239 -24.57 -30.41 8.61
N ASP A 240 -24.97 -29.87 7.47
CA ASP A 240 -26.27 -30.09 6.86
C ASP A 240 -26.10 -30.21 5.35
N CYS A 241 -26.59 -31.31 4.76
CA CYS A 241 -26.45 -31.58 3.34
C CYS A 241 -27.82 -31.44 2.66
N THR A 242 -27.89 -30.52 1.72
CA THR A 242 -29.10 -30.27 0.93
C THR A 242 -28.75 -30.13 -0.55
N PRO A 243 -29.56 -30.67 -1.47
CA PRO A 243 -29.39 -30.41 -2.89
C PRO A 243 -29.74 -28.95 -3.19
N ASP A 244 -28.96 -28.32 -4.05
CA ASP A 244 -29.26 -27.00 -4.57
C ASP A 244 -30.32 -27.02 -5.68
N ALA A 245 -30.66 -25.88 -6.25
CA ALA A 245 -31.64 -25.78 -7.34
C ALA A 245 -31.19 -26.48 -8.63
N SER A 246 -29.92 -26.79 -8.80
CA SER A 246 -29.35 -27.53 -9.91
C SER A 246 -29.23 -29.04 -9.63
N HIS A 247 -29.76 -29.51 -8.49
CA HIS A 247 -29.64 -30.87 -7.99
C HIS A 247 -28.21 -31.33 -7.67
N GLU A 248 -27.30 -30.35 -7.43
CA GLU A 248 -25.99 -30.64 -6.89
C GLU A 248 -26.06 -30.66 -5.35
N GLU A 249 -25.46 -31.68 -4.73
CA GLU A 249 -25.37 -31.73 -3.27
C GLU A 249 -24.41 -30.70 -2.72
N GLN A 250 -24.90 -29.95 -1.75
CA GLN A 250 -24.12 -28.98 -1.03
C GLN A 250 -24.15 -29.25 0.47
N MET A 251 -22.97 -29.25 1.09
CA MET A 251 -22.84 -29.40 2.54
C MET A 251 -22.62 -28.01 3.16
N SER A 252 -23.51 -27.57 4.01
CA SER A 252 -23.41 -26.41 4.84
C SER A 252 -22.53 -26.71 6.06
N LEU A 253 -21.51 -25.87 6.31
CA LEU A 253 -20.64 -25.99 7.48
C LEU A 253 -20.83 -24.79 8.41
N VAL A 254 -21.24 -25.06 9.64
CA VAL A 254 -21.27 -24.09 10.74
C VAL A 254 -20.31 -24.57 11.82
N ILE A 255 -19.50 -23.63 12.35
CA ILE A 255 -18.61 -23.91 13.48
C ILE A 255 -19.14 -23.17 14.72
N ARG A 256 -19.28 -23.92 15.81
CA ARG A 256 -19.67 -23.41 17.13
C ARG A 256 -18.46 -23.47 18.04
N TYR A 257 -18.19 -22.38 18.77
CA TYR A 257 -17.11 -22.30 19.74
C TYR A 257 -17.50 -21.40 20.91
N VAL A 258 -16.66 -21.40 21.97
CA VAL A 258 -16.84 -20.52 23.12
C VAL A 258 -15.90 -19.34 22.98
N ASP A 259 -16.45 -18.13 22.91
CA ASP A 259 -15.70 -16.87 22.87
C ASP A 259 -15.53 -16.36 24.32
N ASP A 260 -14.30 -16.32 24.80
CA ASP A 260 -13.88 -15.78 26.08
C ASP A 260 -13.15 -14.44 25.97
N SER A 261 -13.04 -13.90 24.76
CA SER A 261 -12.30 -12.66 24.47
C SER A 261 -12.95 -11.40 25.06
N LYS A 262 -14.23 -11.50 25.44
CA LYS A 262 -14.99 -10.43 26.13
C LYS A 262 -15.17 -10.80 27.59
N ASN A 263 -15.41 -9.80 28.47
CA ASN A 263 -15.65 -10.03 29.90
C ASN A 263 -16.82 -10.97 30.26
N ALA A 264 -17.44 -11.57 29.26
CA ALA A 264 -18.49 -12.58 29.39
C ALA A 264 -18.23 -13.73 28.41
N ILE A 265 -18.32 -14.95 28.92
CA ILE A 265 -18.25 -16.17 28.10
C ILE A 265 -19.52 -16.25 27.24
N ALA A 266 -19.33 -16.37 25.93
CA ALA A 266 -20.44 -16.50 24.98
C ALA A 266 -20.23 -17.71 24.08
N VAL A 267 -21.33 -18.39 23.69
CA VAL A 267 -21.31 -19.40 22.65
C VAL A 267 -21.60 -18.69 21.34
N GLU A 268 -20.66 -18.79 20.41
CA GLU A 268 -20.75 -18.19 19.09
C GLU A 268 -20.87 -19.27 18.01
N GLU A 269 -21.69 -19.03 17.01
CA GLU A 269 -21.88 -19.88 15.84
C GLU A 269 -21.64 -19.05 14.58
N PHE A 270 -20.76 -19.56 13.71
CA PHE A 270 -20.50 -18.92 12.44
C PHE A 270 -20.67 -19.92 11.29
N TRP A 271 -21.46 -19.53 10.32
CA TRP A 271 -21.53 -20.20 9.05
C TRP A 271 -20.24 -19.93 8.27
N ILE A 272 -19.57 -20.99 7.82
CA ILE A 272 -18.29 -20.92 7.14
C ILE A 272 -18.49 -20.90 5.61
N GLY A 273 -19.40 -21.74 5.10
CA GLY A 273 -19.67 -21.79 3.67
C GLY A 273 -20.51 -22.99 3.27
N PHE A 274 -20.84 -23.01 1.99
CA PHE A 274 -21.32 -24.21 1.31
C PHE A 274 -20.15 -24.92 0.65
N LEU A 275 -20.03 -26.21 0.88
CA LEU A 275 -19.04 -27.10 0.28
C LEU A 275 -19.73 -27.93 -0.80
N LYS A 276 -19.19 -27.89 -2.01
CA LYS A 276 -19.69 -28.76 -3.06
C LYS A 276 -19.29 -30.20 -2.74
N VAL A 277 -20.27 -31.08 -2.71
CA VAL A 277 -20.10 -32.50 -2.41
C VAL A 277 -20.12 -33.28 -3.71
N ASN A 278 -19.01 -33.93 -4.04
CA ASN A 278 -18.92 -34.77 -5.23
C ASN A 278 -19.35 -36.21 -4.93
N GLU A 279 -19.20 -36.65 -3.68
CA GLU A 279 -19.54 -37.98 -3.21
C GLU A 279 -20.35 -37.87 -1.91
N THR A 280 -21.58 -38.37 -1.94
CA THR A 280 -22.54 -38.27 -0.81
C THR A 280 -22.38 -39.39 0.23
N SER A 281 -21.36 -40.26 0.10
CA SER A 281 -21.02 -41.22 1.15
C SER A 281 -20.46 -40.54 2.39
N GLY A 282 -20.60 -41.16 3.56
CA GLY A 282 -20.01 -40.62 4.79
C GLY A 282 -18.51 -40.33 4.67
N LEU A 283 -17.76 -41.18 3.94
CA LEU A 283 -16.35 -40.97 3.67
C LEU A 283 -16.09 -39.74 2.76
N GLY A 284 -16.93 -39.53 1.73
CA GLY A 284 -16.85 -38.37 0.85
C GLY A 284 -17.10 -37.09 1.64
N LEU A 285 -18.17 -37.05 2.45
CA LEU A 285 -18.49 -35.88 3.30
C LEU A 285 -17.37 -35.60 4.32
N PHE A 286 -16.82 -36.62 4.95
CA PHE A 286 -15.68 -36.47 5.87
C PHE A 286 -14.42 -35.93 5.16
N THR A 287 -14.18 -36.41 3.93
CA THR A 287 -13.03 -35.93 3.14
C THR A 287 -13.16 -34.43 2.82
N GLU A 288 -14.36 -33.97 2.42
CA GLU A 288 -14.59 -32.53 2.16
C GLU A 288 -14.49 -31.71 3.45
N LEU A 289 -15.03 -32.20 4.58
CA LEU A 289 -14.86 -31.56 5.88
C LEU A 289 -13.37 -31.42 6.25
N LYS A 290 -12.59 -32.50 6.10
CA LYS A 290 -11.16 -32.48 6.39
C LYS A 290 -10.41 -31.50 5.49
N ASN A 291 -10.73 -31.44 4.20
CA ASN A 291 -10.12 -30.54 3.24
C ASN A 291 -10.37 -29.07 3.62
N ILE A 292 -11.61 -28.71 3.98
CA ILE A 292 -11.92 -27.34 4.37
C ILE A 292 -11.24 -26.94 5.69
N LEU A 293 -11.23 -27.83 6.70
CA LEU A 293 -10.54 -27.57 7.97
C LEU A 293 -9.04 -27.35 7.75
N ASN A 294 -8.41 -28.16 6.89
CA ASN A 294 -7.01 -27.97 6.51
C ASN A 294 -6.78 -26.62 5.80
N ASN A 295 -7.66 -26.25 4.87
CA ASN A 295 -7.57 -24.95 4.16
C ASN A 295 -7.71 -23.76 5.11
N LEU A 296 -8.51 -23.91 6.18
CA LEU A 296 -8.67 -22.92 7.23
C LEU A 296 -7.59 -23.02 8.32
N GLU A 297 -6.70 -24.01 8.19
CA GLU A 297 -5.67 -24.32 9.19
C GLU A 297 -6.28 -24.58 10.58
N LEU A 298 -7.42 -25.26 10.63
CA LEU A 298 -8.08 -25.70 11.85
C LEU A 298 -7.76 -27.17 12.09
N ASP A 299 -7.20 -27.46 13.25
CA ASP A 299 -6.82 -28.82 13.61
C ASP A 299 -8.05 -29.68 13.96
N ILE A 300 -8.22 -30.78 13.26
CA ILE A 300 -9.32 -31.73 13.46
C ILE A 300 -9.32 -32.31 14.88
N ASP A 301 -8.15 -32.44 15.50
CA ASP A 301 -8.02 -32.95 16.87
C ASP A 301 -8.61 -32.00 17.92
N ASN A 302 -8.92 -30.76 17.54
CA ASN A 302 -9.57 -29.78 18.40
C ASN A 302 -11.11 -29.85 18.34
N ILE A 303 -11.69 -30.69 17.50
CA ILE A 303 -13.15 -30.92 17.48
C ILE A 303 -13.59 -31.61 18.77
N ARG A 304 -14.61 -31.06 19.44
CA ARG A 304 -15.19 -31.56 20.68
C ARG A 304 -16.64 -32.00 20.55
N GLY A 305 -17.24 -31.82 19.39
CA GLY A 305 -18.61 -32.23 19.12
C GLY A 305 -18.94 -32.11 17.64
N GLN A 306 -19.98 -32.80 17.26
CA GLN A 306 -20.53 -32.75 15.91
C GLN A 306 -22.05 -32.69 15.99
N GLY A 307 -22.67 -31.91 15.09
CA GLY A 307 -24.10 -31.86 14.87
C GLY A 307 -24.42 -32.14 13.43
N TYR A 308 -25.41 -32.97 13.15
CA TYR A 308 -25.87 -33.29 11.82
C TYR A 308 -27.33 -33.76 11.86
N ASP A 309 -27.96 -33.76 10.71
CA ASP A 309 -29.33 -34.27 10.56
C ASP A 309 -29.37 -35.82 10.72
N ASN A 310 -30.57 -36.40 10.67
CA ASN A 310 -30.76 -37.85 10.75
C ASN A 310 -30.54 -38.59 9.42
N GLY A 311 -29.92 -37.97 8.43
CA GLY A 311 -29.58 -38.55 7.15
C GLY A 311 -28.75 -39.85 7.32
N SER A 312 -29.04 -40.87 6.52
CA SER A 312 -28.35 -42.18 6.60
C SER A 312 -26.84 -42.07 6.37
N ASN A 313 -26.43 -41.08 5.58
CA ASN A 313 -25.02 -40.80 5.23
C ASN A 313 -24.27 -40.14 6.37
N MET A 314 -24.99 -39.50 7.29
CA MET A 314 -24.42 -38.78 8.44
C MET A 314 -24.38 -39.63 9.69
N LYS A 315 -25.41 -40.46 9.95
CA LYS A 315 -25.64 -41.20 11.21
C LYS A 315 -25.14 -42.67 11.20
N GLY A 316 -24.60 -43.16 10.14
CA GLY A 316 -24.25 -44.61 10.03
C GLY A 316 -23.15 -45.04 11.01
N LYS A 317 -23.40 -46.09 11.82
CA LYS A 317 -22.44 -46.64 12.80
C LYS A 317 -21.09 -47.05 12.17
N TYR A 318 -21.11 -47.45 10.91
CA TYR A 318 -19.92 -47.94 10.18
C TYR A 318 -19.61 -47.17 8.91
N LYS A 319 -20.50 -46.30 8.42
CA LYS A 319 -20.37 -45.54 7.16
C LYS A 319 -20.84 -44.09 7.27
N GLY A 320 -21.11 -43.60 8.48
CA GLY A 320 -21.39 -42.18 8.74
C GLY A 320 -20.13 -41.32 8.76
N VAL A 321 -20.30 -40.03 8.75
CA VAL A 321 -19.22 -39.02 8.83
C VAL A 321 -18.46 -39.09 10.14
#